data_4ebe5c8289cd1b0e68bd21f538ebaf1e
#
_entry.id   4ebe5c8289cd1b0e68bd21f538ebaf1e
#
_cell.length_a   1.000
_cell.length_b   1.000
_cell.length_c   1.000
_cell.angle_alpha   90.00
_cell.angle_beta   90.00
_cell.angle_gamma   90.00
#
_symmetry.space_group_name_H-M   'P 1'
#
loop_
_entity.id
_entity.type
_entity.pdbx_description
1 polymer ?
#
loop_
_entity_poly.entity_id
_entity_poly.type
_entity_poly.pdbx_seq_one_letter_code
_entity_poly.pdbx_strand_id
1 'polypeptide(L)'
;MRIINIARFGWLALLLLVAGNAAAQANLEINTPAITALQSAMQKRFAEMGAYFMNGAVGLTRDGFVALRDANAVPLAQRQQANALVAAENQDRSALYREIARANGKPEWENDIRATFALRWIDKAQGGWYYQNNAGAWTRK
;
A
#
# COMPACT_ATOMS: atom_id res chain seq x y z
N MET A 1 4.61 -41.40 60.29
CA MET A 1 5.16 -40.14 59.77
C MET A 1 5.02 -40.13 58.24
N ARG A 2 4.05 -39.42 57.72
CA ARG A 2 3.81 -39.32 56.24
C ARG A 2 4.47 -38.09 55.74
N ILE A 3 5.43 -38.25 54.82
CA ILE A 3 6.07 -37.17 54.13
C ILE A 3 5.19 -36.79 52.92
N ILE A 4 4.64 -35.60 52.93
CA ILE A 4 3.84 -35.07 51.86
C ILE A 4 4.80 -34.46 50.83
N ASN A 5 4.91 -35.10 49.66
CA ASN A 5 5.61 -34.56 48.52
C ASN A 5 4.73 -33.44 47.88
N ILE A 6 5.16 -32.20 48.05
CA ILE A 6 4.56 -31.06 47.35
C ILE A 6 5.16 -31.02 45.94
N ALA A 7 4.39 -31.45 44.96
CA ALA A 7 4.73 -31.31 43.57
C ALA A 7 4.73 -29.81 43.21
N ARG A 8 5.90 -29.29 42.89
CA ARG A 8 6.08 -27.95 42.34
C ARG A 8 5.53 -27.94 40.89
N PHE A 9 4.33 -27.48 40.72
CA PHE A 9 3.82 -27.10 39.39
C PHE A 9 4.57 -25.86 38.93
N GLY A 10 5.51 -26.07 38.01
CA GLY A 10 6.13 -24.99 37.27
C GLY A 10 5.11 -24.37 36.30
N TRP A 11 4.71 -23.15 36.57
CA TRP A 11 3.97 -22.35 35.64
C TRP A 11 4.93 -21.91 34.53
N LEU A 12 4.93 -22.61 33.42
CA LEU A 12 5.49 -22.11 32.19
C LEU A 12 4.54 -20.99 31.69
N ALA A 13 4.89 -19.77 32.02
CA ALA A 13 4.28 -18.61 31.36
C ALA A 13 4.68 -18.65 29.90
N LEU A 14 3.78 -19.14 29.07
CA LEU A 14 3.87 -19.04 27.62
C LEU A 14 3.72 -17.54 27.26
N LEU A 15 4.85 -16.86 27.13
CA LEU A 15 4.91 -15.54 26.53
C LEU A 15 4.55 -15.71 25.04
N LEU A 16 3.28 -15.58 24.74
CA LEU A 16 2.81 -15.30 23.38
C LEU A 16 3.38 -13.93 22.99
N LEU A 17 4.53 -13.94 22.34
CA LEU A 17 5.01 -12.83 21.54
C LEU A 17 3.98 -12.64 20.42
N VAL A 18 2.98 -11.81 20.67
CA VAL A 18 2.18 -11.23 19.60
C VAL A 18 3.14 -10.31 18.87
N ALA A 19 3.78 -10.82 17.83
CA ALA A 19 4.45 -9.98 16.85
C ALA A 19 3.37 -9.15 16.20
N GLY A 20 3.10 -7.96 16.75
CA GLY A 20 2.17 -7.01 16.16
C GLY A 20 2.64 -6.69 14.76
N ASN A 21 1.74 -6.75 13.79
CA ASN A 21 2.02 -6.30 12.44
C ASN A 21 2.54 -4.86 12.51
N ALA A 22 3.76 -4.60 11.98
CA ALA A 22 4.38 -3.27 11.99
C ALA A 22 3.44 -2.21 11.38
N ALA A 23 2.69 -2.56 10.33
CA ALA A 23 1.71 -1.67 9.71
C ALA A 23 0.55 -1.29 10.64
N ALA A 24 0.15 -2.16 11.58
CA ALA A 24 -0.88 -1.86 12.58
C ALA A 24 -0.36 -0.87 13.65
N GLN A 25 0.95 -0.78 13.86
CA GLN A 25 1.59 0.12 14.82
C GLN A 25 2.00 1.45 14.17
N ALA A 26 2.15 1.51 12.86
CA ALA A 26 2.57 2.71 12.14
C ALA A 26 1.46 3.76 12.16
N ASN A 27 1.83 5.02 12.42
CA ASN A 27 0.96 6.16 12.18
C ASN A 27 1.00 6.47 10.67
N LEU A 28 0.00 6.00 9.95
CA LEU A 28 -0.13 6.21 8.49
C LEU A 28 -0.63 7.61 8.14
N GLU A 29 -1.17 8.34 9.11
CA GLU A 29 -1.65 9.73 8.97
C GLU A 29 -0.59 10.75 9.42
N ILE A 30 0.63 10.31 9.71
CA ILE A 30 1.74 11.19 10.05
C ILE A 30 2.00 12.15 8.89
N ASN A 31 2.24 13.41 9.23
CA ASN A 31 2.42 14.45 8.25
C ASN A 31 3.75 15.16 8.43
N THR A 32 4.47 15.32 7.33
CA THR A 32 5.70 16.10 7.23
C THR A 32 5.63 16.96 5.96
N PRO A 33 6.46 18.00 5.82
CA PRO A 33 6.52 18.76 4.57
C PRO A 33 6.77 17.90 3.34
N ALA A 34 7.63 16.89 3.44
CA ALA A 34 7.90 15.97 2.34
C ALA A 34 6.66 15.12 1.97
N ILE A 35 5.95 14.59 2.96
CA ILE A 35 4.72 13.81 2.77
C ILE A 35 3.64 14.69 2.14
N THR A 36 3.45 15.91 2.63
CA THR A 36 2.47 16.87 2.08
C THR A 36 2.77 17.20 0.62
N ALA A 37 4.04 17.40 0.28
CA ALA A 37 4.44 17.68 -1.12
C ALA A 37 4.13 16.50 -2.05
N LEU A 38 4.41 15.27 -1.61
CA LEU A 38 4.10 14.05 -2.36
C LEU A 38 2.58 13.90 -2.57
N GLN A 39 1.81 14.07 -1.51
CA GLN A 39 0.34 13.98 -1.58
C GLN A 39 -0.25 15.03 -2.53
N SER A 40 0.26 16.25 -2.49
CA SER A 40 -0.17 17.34 -3.40
C SER A 40 0.15 17.02 -4.86
N ALA A 41 1.33 16.49 -5.14
CA ALA A 41 1.73 16.08 -6.48
C ALA A 41 0.85 14.94 -7.01
N MET A 42 0.58 13.95 -6.18
CA MET A 42 -0.30 12.82 -6.50
C MET A 42 -1.74 13.28 -6.75
N GLN A 43 -2.26 14.21 -5.96
CA GLN A 43 -3.61 14.76 -6.14
C GLN A 43 -3.73 15.52 -7.47
N LYS A 44 -2.75 16.34 -7.81
CA LYS A 44 -2.72 17.04 -9.10
C LYS A 44 -2.67 16.07 -10.28
N ARG A 45 -1.83 15.05 -10.18
CA ARG A 45 -1.70 14.01 -11.20
C ARG A 45 -2.99 13.20 -11.34
N PHE A 46 -3.71 12.97 -10.27
CA PHE A 46 -4.99 12.26 -10.30
C PHE A 46 -6.00 12.94 -11.24
N ALA A 47 -6.00 14.26 -11.33
CA ALA A 47 -6.86 14.98 -12.27
C ALA A 47 -6.61 14.58 -13.74
N GLU A 48 -5.36 14.24 -14.09
CA GLU A 48 -5.00 13.77 -15.44
C GLU A 48 -5.20 12.25 -15.60
N MET A 49 -4.98 11.47 -14.53
CA MET A 49 -5.07 10.02 -14.57
C MET A 49 -6.50 9.48 -14.47
N GLY A 50 -7.44 10.27 -13.97
CA GLY A 50 -8.82 9.81 -13.69
C GLY A 50 -9.50 9.18 -14.90
N ALA A 51 -9.34 9.76 -16.08
CA ALA A 51 -9.90 9.24 -17.33
C ALA A 51 -9.32 7.86 -17.69
N TYR A 52 -8.04 7.63 -17.42
CA TYR A 52 -7.38 6.35 -17.68
C TYR A 52 -7.80 5.25 -16.69
N PHE A 53 -8.12 5.60 -15.47
CA PHE A 53 -8.75 4.66 -14.54
C PHE A 53 -10.17 4.29 -14.99
N MET A 54 -10.94 5.27 -15.44
CA MET A 54 -12.32 5.06 -15.86
C MET A 54 -12.45 4.23 -17.12
N ASN A 55 -11.53 4.39 -18.09
CA ASN A 55 -11.55 3.62 -19.33
C ASN A 55 -10.81 2.27 -19.23
N GLY A 56 -10.24 1.96 -18.08
CA GLY A 56 -9.54 0.70 -17.84
C GLY A 56 -8.12 0.62 -18.39
N ALA A 57 -7.58 1.71 -18.92
CA ALA A 57 -6.18 1.76 -19.38
C ALA A 57 -5.21 1.58 -18.22
N VAL A 58 -5.50 2.19 -17.08
CA VAL A 58 -4.70 2.13 -15.85
C VAL A 58 -5.47 1.36 -14.79
N GLY A 59 -4.77 0.54 -14.01
CA GLY A 59 -5.31 -0.18 -12.88
C GLY A 59 -4.37 -0.15 -11.67
N LEU A 60 -4.92 -0.54 -10.51
CA LEU A 60 -4.21 -0.64 -9.25
C LEU A 60 -3.57 -2.01 -9.12
N THR A 61 -2.27 -2.06 -8.86
CA THR A 61 -1.59 -3.33 -8.62
C THR A 61 -1.76 -3.78 -7.17
N ARG A 62 -1.65 -5.09 -6.94
CA ARG A 62 -1.77 -5.66 -5.59
C ARG A 62 -0.63 -5.27 -4.65
N ASP A 63 0.47 -4.77 -5.18
CA ASP A 63 1.67 -4.41 -4.42
C ASP A 63 1.78 -2.91 -4.11
N GLY A 64 0.72 -2.13 -4.34
CA GLY A 64 0.64 -0.74 -3.91
C GLY A 64 1.01 0.29 -4.97
N PHE A 65 1.03 -0.10 -6.23
CA PHE A 65 1.36 0.76 -7.37
C PHE A 65 0.21 0.85 -8.37
N VAL A 66 0.46 1.50 -9.48
CA VAL A 66 -0.42 1.53 -10.66
C VAL A 66 0.30 0.93 -11.85
N ALA A 67 -0.46 0.45 -12.82
CA ALA A 67 0.10 -0.09 -14.06
C ALA A 67 -0.75 0.33 -15.26
N LEU A 68 -0.11 0.46 -16.42
CA LEU A 68 -0.82 0.55 -17.68
C LEU A 68 -1.35 -0.86 -18.02
N ARG A 69 -2.63 -1.10 -17.70
CA ARG A 69 -3.28 -2.40 -17.86
C ARG A 69 -3.60 -2.71 -19.31
N ASP A 70 -4.11 -1.71 -20.04
CA ASP A 70 -4.53 -1.85 -21.42
C ASP A 70 -4.10 -0.61 -22.23
N ALA A 71 -2.98 -0.73 -22.93
CA ALA A 71 -2.47 0.33 -23.78
C ALA A 71 -3.40 0.64 -24.95
N ASN A 72 -4.20 -0.33 -25.40
CA ASN A 72 -5.14 -0.15 -26.51
C ASN A 72 -6.32 0.76 -26.15
N ALA A 73 -6.62 0.92 -24.87
CA ALA A 73 -7.61 1.88 -24.39
C ALA A 73 -7.12 3.34 -24.46
N VAL A 74 -5.84 3.56 -24.75
CA VAL A 74 -5.24 4.89 -24.89
C VAL A 74 -4.97 5.18 -26.38
N PRO A 75 -5.44 6.31 -26.93
CA PRO A 75 -5.06 6.72 -28.26
C PRO A 75 -3.54 6.74 -28.44
N LEU A 76 -3.05 6.28 -29.58
CA LEU A 76 -1.61 6.11 -29.83
C LEU A 76 -0.81 7.38 -29.51
N ALA A 77 -1.33 8.55 -29.88
CA ALA A 77 -0.69 9.85 -29.62
C ALA A 77 -0.55 10.18 -28.12
N GLN A 78 -1.33 9.51 -27.23
CA GLN A 78 -1.34 9.78 -25.79
C GLN A 78 -0.64 8.69 -24.97
N ARG A 79 -0.20 7.59 -25.58
CA ARG A 79 0.39 6.45 -24.86
C ARG A 79 1.66 6.82 -24.12
N GLN A 80 2.50 7.66 -24.72
CA GLN A 80 3.73 8.12 -24.06
C GLN A 80 3.41 8.95 -22.80
N GLN A 81 2.41 9.83 -22.88
CA GLN A 81 1.95 10.61 -21.73
C GLN A 81 1.37 9.70 -20.64
N ALA A 82 0.55 8.71 -20.99
CA ALA A 82 0.00 7.76 -20.05
C ALA A 82 1.10 6.96 -19.33
N ASN A 83 2.11 6.50 -20.05
CA ASN A 83 3.27 5.83 -19.45
C ASN A 83 4.05 6.76 -18.51
N ALA A 84 4.23 8.02 -18.88
CA ALA A 84 4.91 9.00 -18.03
C ALA A 84 4.13 9.29 -16.74
N LEU A 85 2.81 9.38 -16.81
CA LEU A 85 1.94 9.55 -15.63
C LEU A 85 2.03 8.36 -14.69
N VAL A 86 1.98 7.13 -15.21
CA VAL A 86 2.12 5.90 -14.43
C VAL A 86 3.49 5.86 -13.74
N ALA A 87 4.56 6.16 -14.46
CA ALA A 87 5.92 6.17 -13.90
C ALA A 87 6.06 7.22 -12.78
N ALA A 88 5.57 8.44 -12.99
CA ALA A 88 5.62 9.50 -11.99
C ALA A 88 4.79 9.17 -10.75
N GLU A 89 3.60 8.59 -10.92
CA GLU A 89 2.76 8.15 -9.82
C GLU A 89 3.45 7.08 -8.97
N ASN A 90 4.05 6.09 -9.60
CA ASN A 90 4.75 5.02 -8.90
C ASN A 90 6.00 5.52 -8.17
N GLN A 91 6.70 6.49 -8.73
CA GLN A 91 7.83 7.13 -8.08
C GLN A 91 7.39 7.85 -6.79
N ASP A 92 6.30 8.60 -6.85
CA ASP A 92 5.78 9.30 -5.68
C ASP A 92 5.18 8.33 -4.64
N ARG A 93 4.50 7.28 -5.06
CA ARG A 93 4.02 6.23 -4.14
C ARG A 93 5.18 5.57 -3.40
N SER A 94 6.23 5.19 -4.10
CA SER A 94 7.42 4.61 -3.48
C SER A 94 8.05 5.57 -2.46
N ALA A 95 8.19 6.84 -2.82
CA ALA A 95 8.70 7.87 -1.93
C ALA A 95 7.78 8.09 -0.72
N LEU A 96 6.47 8.07 -0.90
CA LEU A 96 5.48 8.22 0.17
C LEU A 96 5.63 7.11 1.23
N TYR A 97 5.72 5.87 0.80
CA TYR A 97 5.88 4.73 1.73
C TYR A 97 7.17 4.83 2.54
N ARG A 98 8.26 5.22 1.90
CA ARG A 98 9.55 5.44 2.54
C ARG A 98 9.51 6.61 3.53
N GLU A 99 8.92 7.73 3.15
CA GLU A 99 8.84 8.90 4.03
C GLU A 99 7.93 8.67 5.24
N ILE A 100 6.84 7.93 5.10
CA ILE A 100 6.00 7.53 6.23
C ILE A 100 6.78 6.62 7.19
N ALA A 101 7.54 5.66 6.68
CA ALA A 101 8.39 4.80 7.50
C ALA A 101 9.43 5.62 8.28
N ARG A 102 10.10 6.54 7.60
CA ARG A 102 11.09 7.45 8.23
C ARG A 102 10.48 8.33 9.30
N ALA A 103 9.32 8.92 9.02
CA ALA A 103 8.62 9.79 9.95
C ALA A 103 8.16 9.06 11.21
N ASN A 104 7.89 7.76 11.12
CA ASN A 104 7.63 6.88 12.26
C ASN A 104 8.91 6.46 13.00
N GLY A 105 10.09 6.84 12.53
CA GLY A 105 11.38 6.40 13.09
C GLY A 105 11.70 4.93 12.83
N LYS A 106 11.06 4.33 11.84
CA LYS A 106 11.14 2.90 11.49
C LYS A 106 11.29 2.69 9.97
N PRO A 107 12.46 3.02 9.39
CA PRO A 107 12.70 2.84 7.94
C PRO A 107 12.44 1.41 7.46
N GLU A 108 12.64 0.41 8.32
CA GLU A 108 12.40 -1.01 8.04
C GLU A 108 10.92 -1.35 7.84
N TRP A 109 10.00 -0.48 8.16
CA TRP A 109 8.56 -0.68 7.98
C TRP A 109 8.05 -0.33 6.57
N GLU A 110 8.89 0.12 5.67
CA GLU A 110 8.50 0.58 4.33
C GLU A 110 7.65 -0.46 3.58
N ASN A 111 8.07 -1.73 3.58
CA ASN A 111 7.34 -2.79 2.88
C ASN A 111 5.96 -3.08 3.50
N ASP A 112 5.86 -3.07 4.83
CA ASP A 112 4.58 -3.28 5.52
C ASP A 112 3.63 -2.11 5.31
N ILE A 113 4.14 -0.88 5.30
CA ILE A 113 3.38 0.33 4.98
C ILE A 113 2.87 0.27 3.54
N ARG A 114 3.72 -0.11 2.60
CA ARG A 114 3.33 -0.30 1.20
C ARG A 114 2.21 -1.33 1.06
N ALA A 115 2.32 -2.48 1.70
CA ALA A 115 1.29 -3.51 1.69
C ALA A 115 -0.04 -3.03 2.26
N THR A 116 0.00 -2.22 3.32
CA THR A 116 -1.21 -1.62 3.90
C THR A 116 -1.84 -0.61 2.96
N PHE A 117 -1.05 0.24 2.31
CA PHE A 117 -1.55 1.18 1.31
C PHE A 117 -2.11 0.48 0.08
N ALA A 118 -1.54 -0.65 -0.34
CA ALA A 118 -2.08 -1.43 -1.45
C ALA A 118 -3.55 -1.78 -1.22
N LEU A 119 -3.88 -2.26 -0.02
CA LEU A 119 -5.27 -2.55 0.37
C LEU A 119 -6.13 -1.29 0.43
N ARG A 120 -5.60 -0.19 0.96
CA ARG A 120 -6.32 1.10 1.03
C ARG A 120 -6.67 1.66 -0.34
N TRP A 121 -5.72 1.62 -1.28
CA TRP A 121 -5.96 2.10 -2.65
C TRP A 121 -7.08 1.31 -3.32
N ILE A 122 -7.06 -0.01 -3.19
CA ILE A 122 -8.09 -0.90 -3.76
C ILE A 122 -9.44 -0.68 -3.07
N ASP A 123 -9.45 -0.53 -1.75
CA ASP A 123 -10.68 -0.28 -0.99
C ASP A 123 -11.35 1.04 -1.41
N LYS A 124 -10.56 2.09 -1.61
CA LYS A 124 -11.04 3.42 -2.03
C LYS A 124 -11.27 3.57 -3.53
N ALA A 125 -10.91 2.58 -4.33
CA ALA A 125 -11.11 2.64 -5.78
C ALA A 125 -12.59 2.82 -6.13
N GLN A 126 -12.85 3.62 -7.15
CA GLN A 126 -14.21 3.86 -7.63
C GLN A 126 -14.75 2.62 -8.37
N GLY A 127 -16.05 2.44 -8.36
CA GLY A 127 -16.70 1.40 -9.15
C GLY A 127 -16.35 1.53 -10.63
N GLY A 128 -15.99 0.40 -11.24
CA GLY A 128 -15.55 0.33 -12.64
C GLY A 128 -14.05 0.37 -12.85
N TRP A 129 -13.26 0.75 -11.84
CA TRP A 129 -11.80 0.68 -11.92
C TRP A 129 -11.30 -0.76 -11.89
N TYR A 130 -10.16 -0.99 -12.51
CA TYR A 130 -9.49 -2.28 -12.43
C TYR A 130 -8.44 -2.31 -11.32
N TYR A 131 -8.34 -3.45 -10.66
CA TYR A 131 -7.32 -3.75 -9.66
C TYR A 131 -6.86 -5.19 -9.80
N GLN A 132 -5.69 -5.50 -9.26
CA GLN A 132 -5.22 -6.88 -9.17
C GLN A 132 -5.72 -7.52 -7.87
N ASN A 133 -6.34 -8.69 -7.98
CA ASN A 133 -6.71 -9.50 -6.82
C ASN A 133 -5.48 -10.20 -6.22
N ASN A 134 -5.67 -11.00 -5.17
CA ASN A 134 -4.59 -11.70 -4.49
C ASN A 134 -3.82 -12.68 -5.40
N ALA A 135 -4.45 -13.17 -6.46
CA ALA A 135 -3.80 -14.01 -7.46
C ALA A 135 -3.05 -13.20 -8.54
N GLY A 136 -3.11 -11.87 -8.49
CA GLY A 136 -2.51 -10.99 -9.49
C GLY A 136 -3.34 -10.83 -10.76
N ALA A 137 -4.56 -11.35 -10.78
CA ALA A 137 -5.47 -11.19 -11.92
C ALA A 137 -6.18 -9.83 -11.88
N TRP A 138 -6.33 -9.21 -13.04
CA TRP A 138 -7.10 -7.98 -13.18
C TRP A 138 -8.59 -8.24 -12.95
N THR A 139 -9.16 -7.49 -12.06
CA THR A 139 -10.56 -7.58 -11.65
C THR A 139 -11.16 -6.18 -11.70
N ARG A 140 -12.39 -6.07 -12.15
CA ARG A 140 -13.13 -4.81 -12.14
C ARG A 140 -13.86 -4.65 -10.81
N LYS A 141 -13.75 -3.46 -10.22
CA LYS A 141 -14.46 -3.14 -8.99
C LYS A 141 -15.93 -2.86 -9.22
#